data_838b8f7584c8ffcfe4f63afd236967b7
#
_entry.id   838b8f7584c8ffcfe4f63afd236967b7
#
_cell.length_a   1.000
_cell.length_b   1.000
_cell.length_c   1.000
_cell.angle_alpha   90.00
_cell.angle_beta   90.00
_cell.angle_gamma   90.00
#
_symmetry.space_group_name_H-M   'P 1'
#
loop_
_entity.id
_entity.type
_entity.pdbx_description
1 polymer ?
#
loop_
_entity_poly.entity_id
_entity_poly.type
_entity_poly.pdbx_seq_one_letter_code
_entity_poly.pdbx_strand_id
1 'polypeptide(L)'
;MTKTEGKAASAAVKDILLSNPDGLRDVIRAVMQEVLEAEMDETLGASKGERSPDRLGYRSGHYGRTLITRVGKLELRVPQDRAGRFSTELFERYQRSERALVATLAEMYVQGVSTRKVKAITEELCGHAFSASAISAINKRLDASLKAFAERPLHEPFPYLILDARYEKVREAGVVMSQAVLIAVGIDWDGRRQILAVEMANRESRSAWKDFLVKLKARGLKGVELVVSDDHAGLVAAIGETIPEAAWQRCYVHFLRNALDHLPRKHGDDCLQELRWLYDRRDLAEAKAD
;
A
#
# COMPACT_ATOMS: atom_id res chain seq x y z
N MET A 1 11.84 -42.34 -5.26
CA MET A 1 11.90 -41.88 -6.67
C MET A 1 13.31 -42.09 -7.19
N THR A 2 13.45 -42.94 -8.20
CA THR A 2 14.75 -43.26 -8.78
C THR A 2 15.26 -42.08 -9.64
N LYS A 3 16.58 -41.92 -9.74
CA LYS A 3 17.24 -40.84 -10.54
C LYS A 3 16.76 -40.80 -12.00
N THR A 4 16.22 -41.89 -12.52
CA THR A 4 15.72 -42.01 -13.91
C THR A 4 14.32 -41.39 -14.08
N GLU A 5 13.42 -41.56 -13.11
CA GLU A 5 12.08 -40.95 -13.14
C GLU A 5 12.11 -39.44 -13.05
N GLY A 6 13.02 -38.89 -12.23
CA GLY A 6 13.20 -37.44 -12.15
C GLY A 6 13.72 -36.78 -13.43
N LYS A 7 14.56 -37.49 -14.22
CA LYS A 7 15.04 -37.00 -15.51
C LYS A 7 13.95 -37.04 -16.61
N ALA A 8 13.10 -38.06 -16.61
CA ALA A 8 11.99 -38.15 -17.55
C ALA A 8 10.92 -37.08 -17.27
N ALA A 9 10.56 -36.85 -16.01
CA ALA A 9 9.64 -35.78 -15.61
C ALA A 9 10.17 -34.38 -15.97
N SER A 10 11.46 -34.15 -15.77
CA SER A 10 12.10 -32.86 -16.14
C SER A 10 12.11 -32.64 -17.65
N ALA A 11 12.31 -33.69 -18.46
CA ALA A 11 12.28 -33.60 -19.92
C ALA A 11 10.86 -33.29 -20.43
N ALA A 12 9.84 -33.94 -19.88
CA ALA A 12 8.44 -33.69 -20.25
C ALA A 12 7.99 -32.26 -19.88
N VAL A 13 8.36 -31.78 -18.73
CA VAL A 13 8.08 -30.37 -18.31
C VAL A 13 8.80 -29.38 -19.24
N LYS A 14 10.06 -29.64 -19.59
CA LYS A 14 10.81 -28.80 -20.54
C LYS A 14 10.14 -28.77 -21.92
N ASP A 15 9.67 -29.89 -22.42
CA ASP A 15 9.01 -29.97 -23.72
C ASP A 15 7.70 -29.15 -23.72
N ILE A 16 6.88 -29.28 -22.69
CA ILE A 16 5.66 -28.49 -22.53
C ILE A 16 5.97 -26.97 -22.48
N LEU A 17 7.02 -26.57 -21.74
CA LEU A 17 7.39 -25.16 -21.60
C LEU A 17 7.92 -24.56 -22.90
N LEU A 18 8.57 -25.36 -23.76
CA LEU A 18 9.15 -24.85 -25.00
C LEU A 18 8.16 -24.93 -26.21
N SER A 19 7.21 -25.85 -26.18
CA SER A 19 6.28 -26.08 -27.31
C SER A 19 4.97 -25.30 -27.21
N ASN A 20 4.61 -24.81 -26.03
CA ASN A 20 3.33 -24.14 -25.78
C ASN A 20 3.52 -22.77 -25.09
N PRO A 21 3.03 -21.65 -25.67
CA PRO A 21 3.02 -20.34 -25.00
C PRO A 21 2.33 -20.35 -23.61
N ASP A 22 1.34 -21.22 -23.44
CA ASP A 22 0.61 -21.44 -22.18
C ASP A 22 1.20 -22.56 -21.30
N GLY A 23 2.34 -23.13 -21.69
CA GLY A 23 2.96 -24.29 -21.03
C GLY A 23 3.19 -24.09 -19.53
N LEU A 24 3.62 -22.91 -19.11
CA LEU A 24 3.80 -22.59 -17.70
C LEU A 24 2.48 -22.67 -16.92
N ARG A 25 1.38 -22.16 -17.51
CA ARG A 25 0.04 -22.25 -16.93
C ARG A 25 -0.42 -23.69 -16.76
N ASP A 26 -0.19 -24.53 -17.78
CA ASP A 26 -0.58 -25.93 -17.74
C ASP A 26 0.22 -26.73 -16.71
N VAL A 27 1.51 -26.48 -16.56
CA VAL A 27 2.35 -27.07 -15.51
C VAL A 27 1.85 -26.67 -14.13
N ILE A 28 1.60 -25.39 -13.89
CA ILE A 28 1.09 -24.90 -12.59
C ILE A 28 -0.28 -25.51 -12.29
N ARG A 29 -1.18 -25.57 -13.28
CA ARG A 29 -2.49 -26.21 -13.14
C ARG A 29 -2.35 -27.68 -12.75
N ALA A 30 -1.47 -28.42 -13.40
CA ALA A 30 -1.23 -29.84 -13.10
C ALA A 30 -0.69 -30.05 -11.68
N VAL A 31 0.30 -29.26 -11.27
CA VAL A 31 0.86 -29.31 -9.90
C VAL A 31 -0.20 -28.98 -8.85
N MET A 32 -0.99 -27.93 -9.05
CA MET A 32 -2.07 -27.58 -8.12
C MET A 32 -3.14 -28.66 -8.04
N GLN A 33 -3.45 -29.32 -9.17
CA GLN A 33 -4.39 -30.43 -9.19
C GLN A 33 -3.87 -31.65 -8.41
N GLU A 34 -2.58 -31.95 -8.54
CA GLU A 34 -1.91 -33.02 -7.80
C GLU A 34 -1.91 -32.75 -6.29
N VAL A 35 -1.62 -31.51 -5.88
CA VAL A 35 -1.68 -31.10 -4.46
C VAL A 35 -3.10 -31.26 -3.90
N LEU A 36 -4.14 -30.82 -4.64
CA LEU A 36 -5.54 -30.97 -4.21
C LEU A 36 -5.92 -32.45 -4.00
N GLU A 37 -5.44 -33.35 -4.86
CA GLU A 37 -5.68 -34.80 -4.71
C GLU A 37 -4.92 -35.36 -3.51
N ALA A 38 -3.69 -34.92 -3.29
CA ALA A 38 -2.86 -35.34 -2.13
C ALA A 38 -3.47 -34.88 -0.80
N GLU A 39 -3.91 -33.62 -0.71
CA GLU A 39 -4.60 -33.08 0.48
C GLU A 39 -5.90 -33.89 0.78
N MET A 40 -6.62 -34.32 -0.27
CA MET A 40 -7.81 -35.15 -0.12
C MET A 40 -7.46 -36.55 0.38
N ASP A 41 -6.37 -37.17 -0.13
CA ASP A 41 -5.92 -38.48 0.33
C ASP A 41 -5.50 -38.42 1.80
N GLU A 42 -4.79 -37.38 2.20
CA GLU A 42 -4.42 -37.13 3.61
C GLU A 42 -5.67 -36.95 4.50
N THR A 43 -6.64 -36.13 4.05
CA THR A 43 -7.89 -35.90 4.80
C THR A 43 -8.71 -37.17 5.01
N LEU A 44 -8.67 -38.09 4.04
CA LEU A 44 -9.40 -39.34 4.10
C LEU A 44 -8.60 -40.52 4.71
N GLY A 45 -7.29 -40.35 4.92
CA GLY A 45 -6.40 -41.41 5.37
C GLY A 45 -6.28 -42.58 4.39
N ALA A 46 -6.64 -42.39 3.10
CA ALA A 46 -6.58 -43.42 2.09
C ALA A 46 -6.61 -42.82 0.67
N SER A 47 -5.83 -43.41 -0.23
CA SER A 47 -5.78 -43.03 -1.63
C SER A 47 -7.07 -43.42 -2.41
N LYS A 48 -7.20 -42.87 -3.62
CA LYS A 48 -8.35 -43.15 -4.47
C LYS A 48 -8.43 -44.65 -4.83
N GLY A 49 -9.54 -45.32 -4.44
CA GLY A 49 -9.75 -46.74 -4.70
C GLY A 49 -9.11 -47.69 -3.68
N GLU A 50 -8.29 -47.19 -2.77
CA GLU A 50 -7.69 -47.97 -1.73
C GLU A 50 -8.74 -48.42 -0.70
N ARG A 51 -8.62 -49.68 -0.23
CA ARG A 51 -9.41 -50.20 0.89
C ARG A 51 -8.53 -50.34 2.10
N SER A 52 -8.64 -49.38 3.01
CA SER A 52 -7.91 -49.33 4.28
C SER A 52 -8.87 -49.32 5.46
N PRO A 53 -8.59 -50.02 6.57
CA PRO A 53 -9.36 -49.92 7.80
C PRO A 53 -9.25 -48.51 8.46
N ASP A 54 -8.20 -47.77 8.17
CA ASP A 54 -7.94 -46.42 8.72
C ASP A 54 -8.65 -45.32 7.92
N ARG A 55 -9.43 -45.68 6.92
CA ARG A 55 -10.14 -44.73 6.07
C ARG A 55 -11.19 -43.93 6.83
N LEU A 56 -11.02 -42.61 6.85
CA LEU A 56 -11.85 -41.66 7.60
C LEU A 56 -13.13 -41.22 6.84
N GLY A 57 -13.24 -41.49 5.53
CA GLY A 57 -14.36 -41.05 4.73
C GLY A 57 -14.32 -41.47 3.28
N TYR A 58 -15.28 -41.00 2.49
CA TYR A 58 -15.42 -41.34 1.07
C TYR A 58 -15.49 -40.11 0.20
N ARG A 59 -14.82 -40.14 -0.97
CA ARG A 59 -14.90 -39.12 -2.00
C ARG A 59 -16.34 -39.04 -2.57
N SER A 60 -16.82 -37.83 -2.88
CA SER A 60 -18.14 -37.61 -3.50
C SER A 60 -18.04 -36.94 -4.89
N GLY A 61 -16.86 -36.93 -5.48
CA GLY A 61 -16.61 -36.31 -6.77
C GLY A 61 -15.76 -35.04 -6.68
N HIS A 62 -15.96 -34.13 -7.63
CA HIS A 62 -15.24 -32.88 -7.75
C HIS A 62 -16.21 -31.76 -8.14
N TYR A 63 -15.90 -30.52 -7.75
CA TYR A 63 -16.53 -29.35 -8.35
C TYR A 63 -15.50 -28.52 -9.11
N GLY A 64 -15.97 -27.85 -10.17
CA GLY A 64 -15.14 -26.96 -10.96
C GLY A 64 -14.91 -25.63 -10.25
N ARG A 65 -13.68 -25.14 -10.26
CA ARG A 65 -13.33 -23.83 -9.73
C ARG A 65 -12.33 -23.14 -10.64
N THR A 66 -12.56 -21.85 -10.92
CA THR A 66 -11.63 -21.00 -11.65
C THR A 66 -10.87 -20.12 -10.64
N LEU A 67 -9.52 -20.17 -10.70
CA LEU A 67 -8.63 -19.30 -9.97
C LEU A 67 -7.88 -18.42 -10.96
N ILE A 68 -7.93 -17.10 -10.78
CA ILE A 68 -7.18 -16.12 -11.57
C ILE A 68 -5.82 -15.93 -10.93
N THR A 69 -4.76 -16.22 -11.70
CA THR A 69 -3.37 -16.15 -11.23
C THR A 69 -2.52 -15.27 -12.15
N ARG A 70 -1.28 -15.04 -11.76
CA ARG A 70 -0.28 -14.33 -12.58
C ARG A 70 0.03 -15.01 -13.91
N VAL A 71 -0.22 -16.31 -14.01
CA VAL A 71 -0.03 -17.09 -15.25
C VAL A 71 -1.34 -17.30 -16.03
N GLY A 72 -2.42 -16.61 -15.63
CA GLY A 72 -3.71 -16.70 -16.26
C GLY A 72 -4.78 -17.43 -15.42
N LYS A 73 -5.90 -17.77 -16.07
CA LYS A 73 -6.99 -18.50 -15.43
C LYS A 73 -6.63 -19.99 -15.32
N LEU A 74 -6.72 -20.51 -14.11
CA LEU A 74 -6.59 -21.93 -13.83
C LEU A 74 -7.96 -22.52 -13.54
N GLU A 75 -8.37 -23.50 -14.33
CA GLU A 75 -9.57 -24.29 -14.08
C GLU A 75 -9.17 -25.53 -13.30
N LEU A 76 -9.58 -25.58 -12.03
CA LEU A 76 -9.25 -26.63 -11.08
C LEU A 76 -10.48 -27.49 -10.81
N ARG A 77 -10.26 -28.78 -10.61
CA ARG A 77 -11.28 -29.73 -10.15
C ARG A 77 -11.01 -30.03 -8.67
N VAL A 78 -11.72 -29.32 -7.80
CA VAL A 78 -11.52 -29.46 -6.36
C VAL A 78 -12.26 -30.70 -5.87
N PRO A 79 -11.56 -31.67 -5.24
CA PRO A 79 -12.20 -32.89 -4.76
C PRO A 79 -13.16 -32.58 -3.61
N GLN A 80 -14.18 -33.43 -3.43
CA GLN A 80 -15.16 -33.34 -2.38
C GLN A 80 -15.27 -34.68 -1.63
N ASP A 81 -15.42 -34.61 -0.32
CA ASP A 81 -15.80 -35.76 0.51
C ASP A 81 -17.31 -35.73 0.82
N ARG A 82 -17.88 -36.88 1.16
CA ARG A 82 -19.31 -37.01 1.46
C ARG A 82 -19.73 -36.26 2.75
N ALA A 83 -18.81 -36.10 3.67
CA ALA A 83 -19.06 -35.41 4.92
C ALA A 83 -18.85 -33.89 4.85
N GLY A 84 -18.34 -33.35 3.71
CA GLY A 84 -18.08 -31.92 3.52
C GLY A 84 -16.99 -31.35 4.41
N ARG A 85 -16.05 -32.18 4.89
CA ARG A 85 -14.96 -31.79 5.81
C ARG A 85 -13.73 -31.27 5.06
N PHE A 86 -13.57 -31.68 3.80
CA PHE A 86 -12.39 -31.29 3.02
C PHE A 86 -12.36 -29.79 2.75
N SER A 87 -11.26 -29.17 3.08
CA SER A 87 -10.93 -27.80 2.73
C SER A 87 -9.45 -27.73 2.37
N THR A 88 -9.13 -27.25 1.19
CA THR A 88 -7.74 -27.11 0.73
C THR A 88 -7.05 -25.95 1.41
N GLU A 89 -5.73 -26.06 1.62
CA GLU A 89 -4.87 -24.97 2.09
C GLU A 89 -4.38 -24.06 0.95
N LEU A 90 -4.50 -24.49 -0.32
CA LEU A 90 -4.02 -23.74 -1.49
C LEU A 90 -4.75 -22.40 -1.67
N PHE A 91 -6.01 -22.32 -1.25
CA PHE A 91 -6.82 -21.10 -1.36
C PHE A 91 -8.02 -21.11 -0.42
N GLU A 92 -8.45 -19.94 0.01
CA GLU A 92 -9.63 -19.78 0.86
C GLU A 92 -10.95 -20.08 0.11
N ARG A 93 -11.97 -20.46 0.88
CA ARG A 93 -13.32 -20.64 0.37
C ARG A 93 -13.84 -19.37 -0.28
N TYR A 94 -14.16 -19.17 -1.43
CA TYR A 94 -14.55 -17.95 -2.18
C TYR A 94 -13.40 -17.10 -2.72
N GLN A 95 -12.15 -17.44 -2.50
CA GLN A 95 -11.03 -16.75 -3.14
C GLN A 95 -11.07 -17.01 -4.66
N ARG A 96 -11.18 -15.94 -5.46
CA ARG A 96 -11.26 -16.00 -6.92
C ARG A 96 -9.94 -15.67 -7.62
N SER A 97 -9.03 -15.05 -6.91
CA SER A 97 -7.75 -14.60 -7.47
C SER A 97 -6.60 -14.91 -6.52
N GLU A 98 -5.42 -15.11 -7.08
CA GLU A 98 -4.17 -15.28 -6.33
C GLU A 98 -3.90 -14.06 -5.43
N ARG A 99 -3.49 -14.30 -4.18
CA ARG A 99 -3.23 -13.21 -3.21
C ARG A 99 -2.16 -12.24 -3.70
N ALA A 100 -1.07 -12.76 -4.29
CA ALA A 100 0.00 -11.93 -4.82
C ALA A 100 -0.48 -11.03 -5.97
N LEU A 101 -1.34 -11.55 -6.86
CA LEU A 101 -1.95 -10.74 -7.92
C LEU A 101 -2.82 -9.62 -7.35
N VAL A 102 -3.65 -9.93 -6.35
CA VAL A 102 -4.50 -8.92 -5.67
C VAL A 102 -3.65 -7.84 -5.01
N ALA A 103 -2.55 -8.22 -4.34
CA ALA A 103 -1.62 -7.27 -3.73
C ALA A 103 -0.97 -6.36 -4.77
N THR A 104 -0.54 -6.93 -5.91
CA THR A 104 0.03 -6.16 -7.02
C THR A 104 -0.98 -5.15 -7.61
N LEU A 105 -2.25 -5.55 -7.76
CA LEU A 105 -3.30 -4.64 -8.25
C LEU A 105 -3.56 -3.48 -7.28
N ALA A 106 -3.55 -3.75 -5.97
CA ALA A 106 -3.67 -2.72 -4.96
C ALA A 106 -2.46 -1.76 -4.98
N GLU A 107 -1.26 -2.30 -5.11
CA GLU A 107 -0.02 -1.52 -5.21
C GLU A 107 -0.01 -0.63 -6.46
N MET A 108 -0.37 -1.16 -7.63
CA MET A 108 -0.51 -0.35 -8.85
C MET A 108 -1.42 0.85 -8.65
N TYR A 109 -2.53 0.67 -7.93
CA TYR A 109 -3.46 1.74 -7.63
C TYR A 109 -2.85 2.79 -6.69
N VAL A 110 -2.19 2.35 -5.61
CA VAL A 110 -1.49 3.23 -4.66
C VAL A 110 -0.42 4.06 -5.37
N GLN A 111 0.29 3.46 -6.35
CA GLN A 111 1.27 4.15 -7.19
C GLN A 111 0.63 5.06 -8.27
N GLY A 112 -0.68 5.26 -8.23
CA GLY A 112 -1.38 6.18 -9.14
C GLY A 112 -1.66 5.65 -10.53
N VAL A 113 -1.54 4.33 -10.75
CA VAL A 113 -1.92 3.72 -12.04
C VAL A 113 -3.44 3.73 -12.16
N SER A 114 -3.99 4.40 -13.19
CA SER A 114 -5.43 4.46 -13.38
C SER A 114 -6.04 3.06 -13.58
N THR A 115 -7.28 2.85 -13.13
CA THR A 115 -8.00 1.58 -13.26
C THR A 115 -8.10 1.09 -14.71
N ARG A 116 -8.11 2.01 -15.69
CA ARG A 116 -8.09 1.69 -17.11
C ARG A 116 -6.74 1.11 -17.53
N LYS A 117 -5.63 1.67 -17.04
CA LYS A 117 -4.28 1.16 -17.31
C LYS A 117 -4.06 -0.18 -16.60
N VAL A 118 -4.53 -0.33 -15.35
CA VAL A 118 -4.48 -1.61 -14.62
C VAL A 118 -5.20 -2.71 -15.42
N LYS A 119 -6.38 -2.42 -15.98
CA LYS A 119 -7.11 -3.37 -16.85
C LYS A 119 -6.26 -3.81 -18.05
N ALA A 120 -5.66 -2.87 -18.77
CA ALA A 120 -4.83 -3.18 -19.94
C ALA A 120 -3.59 -4.00 -19.56
N ILE A 121 -2.89 -3.63 -18.49
CA ILE A 121 -1.71 -4.37 -18.00
C ILE A 121 -2.08 -5.79 -17.61
N THR A 122 -3.18 -6.01 -16.91
CA THR A 122 -3.58 -7.36 -16.48
C THR A 122 -4.08 -8.22 -17.63
N GLU A 123 -4.70 -7.64 -18.64
CA GLU A 123 -5.08 -8.34 -19.87
C GLU A 123 -3.85 -8.85 -20.61
N GLU A 124 -2.82 -8.02 -20.75
CA GLU A 124 -1.54 -8.37 -21.38
C GLU A 124 -0.76 -9.40 -20.53
N LEU A 125 -0.69 -9.20 -19.22
CA LEU A 125 0.16 -9.99 -18.32
C LEU A 125 -0.40 -11.39 -18.04
N CYS A 126 -1.70 -11.50 -17.78
CA CYS A 126 -2.32 -12.74 -17.33
C CYS A 126 -3.57 -13.15 -18.14
N GLY A 127 -3.80 -12.54 -19.30
CA GLY A 127 -4.94 -12.84 -20.16
C GLY A 127 -6.31 -12.60 -19.50
N HIS A 128 -6.36 -11.77 -18.43
CA HIS A 128 -7.58 -11.44 -17.72
C HIS A 128 -7.71 -9.94 -17.43
N ALA A 129 -8.72 -9.31 -18.00
CA ALA A 129 -9.04 -7.92 -17.77
C ALA A 129 -9.86 -7.75 -16.49
N PHE A 130 -9.26 -7.22 -15.44
CA PHE A 130 -10.01 -6.84 -14.24
C PHE A 130 -10.90 -5.64 -14.52
N SER A 131 -12.18 -5.73 -14.16
CA SER A 131 -13.11 -4.60 -14.29
C SER A 131 -12.76 -3.49 -13.31
N ALA A 132 -13.13 -2.23 -13.65
CA ALA A 132 -12.96 -1.11 -12.73
C ALA A 132 -13.64 -1.35 -11.38
N SER A 133 -14.81 -2.01 -11.37
CA SER A 133 -15.51 -2.39 -10.13
C SER A 133 -14.74 -3.43 -9.32
N ALA A 134 -14.09 -4.40 -9.97
CA ALA A 134 -13.25 -5.39 -9.28
C ALA A 134 -12.03 -4.72 -8.63
N ILE A 135 -11.36 -3.81 -9.34
CA ILE A 135 -10.24 -3.02 -8.81
C ILE A 135 -10.71 -2.14 -7.64
N SER A 136 -11.85 -1.46 -7.78
CA SER A 136 -12.44 -0.67 -6.68
C SER A 136 -12.79 -1.53 -5.46
N ALA A 137 -13.27 -2.76 -5.65
CA ALA A 137 -13.54 -3.69 -4.54
C ALA A 137 -12.26 -4.16 -3.83
N ILE A 138 -11.17 -4.34 -4.57
CA ILE A 138 -9.84 -4.64 -4.01
C ILE A 138 -9.38 -3.45 -3.15
N ASN A 139 -9.50 -2.22 -3.66
CA ASN A 139 -9.08 -1.01 -2.98
C ASN A 139 -9.90 -0.72 -1.71
N LYS A 140 -11.18 -1.10 -1.70
CA LYS A 140 -12.04 -0.98 -0.51
C LYS A 140 -11.48 -1.73 0.72
N ARG A 141 -10.64 -2.75 0.52
CA ARG A 141 -9.92 -3.41 1.63
C ARG A 141 -8.85 -2.52 2.25
N LEU A 142 -8.30 -1.56 1.49
CA LEU A 142 -7.35 -0.56 2.01
C LEU A 142 -8.04 0.45 2.92
N ASP A 143 -9.33 0.75 2.69
CA ASP A 143 -10.08 1.74 3.48
C ASP A 143 -10.08 1.40 4.98
N ALA A 144 -10.23 0.12 5.32
CA ALA A 144 -10.19 -0.32 6.71
C ALA A 144 -8.81 -0.10 7.35
N SER A 145 -7.73 -0.39 6.64
CA SER A 145 -6.36 -0.18 7.10
C SER A 145 -6.02 1.30 7.20
N LEU A 146 -6.47 2.11 6.23
CA LEU A 146 -6.28 3.56 6.23
C LEU A 146 -7.06 4.21 7.37
N LYS A 147 -8.30 3.74 7.64
CA LYS A 147 -9.08 4.20 8.77
C LYS A 147 -8.40 3.84 10.09
N ALA A 148 -7.94 2.61 10.26
CA ALA A 148 -7.21 2.18 11.45
C ALA A 148 -5.94 3.01 11.66
N PHE A 149 -5.20 3.33 10.58
CA PHE A 149 -4.05 4.23 10.61
C PHE A 149 -4.46 5.65 11.04
N ALA A 150 -5.52 6.21 10.47
CA ALA A 150 -5.99 7.57 10.77
C ALA A 150 -6.48 7.72 12.22
N GLU A 151 -7.09 6.67 12.78
CA GLU A 151 -7.68 6.69 14.13
C GLU A 151 -6.73 6.14 15.22
N ARG A 152 -5.53 5.63 14.86
CA ARG A 152 -4.64 5.03 15.84
C ARG A 152 -4.24 6.00 16.95
N PRO A 153 -4.18 5.57 18.21
CA PRO A 153 -3.69 6.41 19.31
C PRO A 153 -2.19 6.68 19.15
N LEU A 154 -1.78 7.87 19.59
CA LEU A 154 -0.37 8.30 19.62
C LEU A 154 0.12 8.17 21.06
N HIS A 155 0.92 7.14 21.34
CA HIS A 155 1.36 6.83 22.69
C HIS A 155 2.67 7.53 23.06
N GLU A 156 3.52 7.78 22.07
CA GLU A 156 4.85 8.35 22.25
C GLU A 156 4.82 9.87 22.20
N PRO A 157 5.73 10.57 22.91
CA PRO A 157 5.92 12.01 22.74
C PRO A 157 6.65 12.30 21.43
N PHE A 158 6.25 13.39 20.76
CA PHE A 158 6.87 13.88 19.54
C PHE A 158 7.37 15.31 19.75
N PRO A 159 8.65 15.50 20.21
CA PRO A 159 9.20 16.82 20.47
C PRO A 159 9.24 17.72 19.23
N TYR A 160 9.36 17.13 18.03
CA TYR A 160 9.37 17.89 16.78
C TYR A 160 8.20 17.48 15.90
N LEU A 161 7.46 18.50 15.44
CA LEU A 161 6.31 18.32 14.54
C LEU A 161 6.55 19.10 13.25
N ILE A 162 6.46 18.43 12.11
CA ILE A 162 6.53 19.06 10.79
C ILE A 162 5.12 19.03 10.20
N LEU A 163 4.63 20.20 9.79
CA LEU A 163 3.32 20.38 9.17
C LEU A 163 3.52 20.92 7.75
N ASP A 164 2.83 20.31 6.80
CA ASP A 164 2.88 20.69 5.39
C ASP A 164 1.53 20.47 4.72
N ALA A 165 1.25 21.20 3.65
CA ALA A 165 0.06 21.01 2.82
C ALA A 165 0.44 20.89 1.35
N ARG A 166 -0.23 19.98 0.67
CA ARG A 166 -0.09 19.81 -0.77
C ARG A 166 -1.46 19.88 -1.44
N TYR A 167 -1.56 20.60 -2.55
CA TYR A 167 -2.78 20.64 -3.34
C TYR A 167 -2.80 19.51 -4.38
N GLU A 168 -3.86 18.71 -4.35
CA GLU A 168 -4.11 17.63 -5.30
C GLU A 168 -5.42 17.85 -6.06
N LYS A 169 -5.42 17.46 -7.34
CA LYS A 169 -6.63 17.50 -8.16
C LYS A 169 -7.47 16.24 -7.91
N VAL A 170 -8.56 16.40 -7.21
CA VAL A 170 -9.50 15.33 -6.89
C VAL A 170 -10.76 15.45 -7.73
N ARG A 171 -11.23 14.33 -8.29
CA ARG A 171 -12.51 14.29 -8.99
C ARG A 171 -13.61 13.82 -8.04
N GLU A 172 -14.54 14.72 -7.74
CA GLU A 172 -15.71 14.44 -6.92
C GLU A 172 -16.99 14.79 -7.71
N ALA A 173 -17.96 13.88 -7.71
CA ALA A 173 -19.22 14.03 -8.46
C ALA A 173 -19.04 14.48 -9.93
N GLY A 174 -17.98 14.04 -10.60
CA GLY A 174 -17.67 14.37 -11.98
C GLY A 174 -16.91 15.69 -12.20
N VAL A 175 -16.77 16.52 -11.16
CA VAL A 175 -16.03 17.80 -11.20
C VAL A 175 -14.60 17.57 -10.66
N VAL A 176 -13.61 18.19 -11.31
CA VAL A 176 -12.22 18.19 -10.83
C VAL A 176 -12.01 19.44 -9.99
N MET A 177 -11.74 19.24 -8.69
CA MET A 177 -11.45 20.32 -7.75
C MET A 177 -10.02 20.17 -7.21
N SER A 178 -9.41 21.30 -6.85
CA SER A 178 -8.15 21.31 -6.12
C SER A 178 -8.45 21.25 -4.63
N GLN A 179 -7.96 20.20 -3.94
CA GLN A 179 -8.14 20.04 -2.51
C GLN A 179 -6.77 20.04 -1.82
N ALA A 180 -6.71 20.60 -0.61
CA ALA A 180 -5.52 20.57 0.21
C ALA A 180 -5.41 19.22 0.93
N VAL A 181 -4.23 18.62 0.88
CA VAL A 181 -3.87 17.43 1.67
C VAL A 181 -2.97 17.91 2.80
N LEU A 182 -3.49 17.93 4.02
CA LEU A 182 -2.78 18.33 5.22
C LEU A 182 -1.99 17.14 5.75
N ILE A 183 -0.73 17.34 6.08
CA ILE A 183 0.20 16.28 6.50
C ILE A 183 0.87 16.69 7.81
N ALA A 184 0.92 15.77 8.76
CA ALA A 184 1.69 15.90 9.99
C ALA A 184 2.72 14.77 10.11
N VAL A 185 3.99 15.15 10.30
CA VAL A 185 5.09 14.25 10.58
C VAL A 185 5.65 14.55 11.95
N GLY A 186 5.59 13.57 12.86
CA GLY A 186 6.24 13.65 14.17
C GLY A 186 7.64 13.05 14.12
N ILE A 187 8.54 13.61 14.92
CA ILE A 187 9.87 13.06 15.15
C ILE A 187 9.99 12.81 16.65
N ASP A 188 10.29 11.58 17.04
CA ASP A 188 10.49 11.18 18.44
C ASP A 188 11.90 11.56 18.94
N TRP A 189 12.16 11.28 20.22
CA TRP A 189 13.46 11.56 20.85
C TRP A 189 14.61 10.75 20.26
N ASP A 190 14.33 9.62 19.61
CA ASP A 190 15.33 8.81 18.91
C ASP A 190 15.61 9.32 17.48
N GLY A 191 14.93 10.38 17.03
CA GLY A 191 15.05 10.95 15.69
C GLY A 191 14.26 10.20 14.62
N ARG A 192 13.39 9.27 15.00
CA ARG A 192 12.56 8.50 14.05
C ARG A 192 11.39 9.35 13.59
N ARG A 193 11.20 9.38 12.29
CA ARG A 193 10.10 10.10 11.64
C ARG A 193 8.88 9.19 11.48
N GLN A 194 7.71 9.69 11.88
CA GLN A 194 6.44 8.99 11.72
C GLN A 194 5.41 9.93 11.09
N ILE A 195 4.69 9.46 10.08
CA ILE A 195 3.50 10.17 9.58
C ILE A 195 2.41 10.01 10.64
N LEU A 196 2.01 11.09 11.28
CA LEU A 196 1.00 11.07 12.33
C LEU A 196 -0.41 11.15 11.77
N ALA A 197 -0.62 11.99 10.75
CA ALA A 197 -1.89 12.14 10.06
C ALA A 197 -1.72 12.64 8.63
N VAL A 198 -2.69 12.26 7.80
CA VAL A 198 -2.93 12.80 6.46
C VAL A 198 -4.42 13.02 6.35
N GLU A 199 -4.86 14.24 6.04
CA GLU A 199 -6.28 14.59 5.94
C GLU A 199 -6.53 15.51 4.73
N MET A 200 -7.63 15.27 4.03
CA MET A 200 -8.07 16.16 2.95
C MET A 200 -8.94 17.28 3.50
N ALA A 201 -8.69 18.49 3.02
CA ALA A 201 -9.49 19.67 3.29
C ALA A 201 -9.84 20.39 1.97
N ASN A 202 -10.97 21.07 1.92
CA ASN A 202 -11.36 21.81 0.71
C ASN A 202 -10.32 22.87 0.32
N ARG A 203 -9.68 23.46 1.31
CA ARG A 203 -8.59 24.42 1.15
C ARG A 203 -7.76 24.49 2.43
N GLU A 204 -6.56 24.96 2.30
CA GLU A 204 -5.73 25.35 3.43
C GLU A 204 -6.31 26.61 4.10
N SER A 205 -6.71 26.48 5.36
CA SER A 205 -7.30 27.57 6.15
C SER A 205 -6.99 27.38 7.63
N ARG A 206 -7.10 28.46 8.42
CA ARG A 206 -6.94 28.40 9.87
C ARG A 206 -7.88 27.37 10.51
N SER A 207 -9.15 27.32 10.10
CA SER A 207 -10.11 26.36 10.65
C SER A 207 -9.74 24.92 10.31
N ALA A 208 -9.36 24.63 9.05
CA ALA A 208 -8.94 23.28 8.64
C ALA A 208 -7.72 22.80 9.42
N TRP A 209 -6.70 23.67 9.59
CA TRP A 209 -5.52 23.35 10.38
C TRP A 209 -5.83 23.18 11.86
N LYS A 210 -6.69 24.04 12.42
CA LYS A 210 -7.12 23.92 13.83
C LYS A 210 -7.81 22.58 14.07
N ASP A 211 -8.79 22.21 13.24
CA ASP A 211 -9.51 20.96 13.36
C ASP A 211 -8.56 19.76 13.24
N PHE A 212 -7.61 19.81 12.31
CA PHE A 212 -6.59 18.79 12.10
C PHE A 212 -5.70 18.61 13.35
N LEU A 213 -5.20 19.69 13.93
CA LEU A 213 -4.35 19.67 15.14
C LEU A 213 -5.15 19.22 16.38
N VAL A 214 -6.41 19.64 16.52
CA VAL A 214 -7.30 19.19 17.61
C VAL A 214 -7.52 17.68 17.54
N LYS A 215 -7.73 17.11 16.35
CA LYS A 215 -7.85 15.66 16.16
C LYS A 215 -6.55 14.93 16.55
N LEU A 216 -5.38 15.47 16.21
CA LEU A 216 -4.09 14.90 16.62
C LEU A 216 -3.94 14.91 18.16
N LYS A 217 -4.31 15.99 18.83
CA LYS A 217 -4.30 16.06 20.31
C LYS A 217 -5.29 15.06 20.93
N ALA A 218 -6.48 14.92 20.36
CA ALA A 218 -7.46 13.93 20.81
C ALA A 218 -6.98 12.47 20.66
N ARG A 219 -6.10 12.20 19.70
CA ARG A 219 -5.44 10.90 19.52
C ARG A 219 -4.21 10.70 20.43
N GLY A 220 -3.84 11.70 21.23
CA GLY A 220 -2.75 11.62 22.19
C GLY A 220 -1.44 12.34 21.79
N LEU A 221 -1.43 13.23 20.79
CA LEU A 221 -0.27 14.05 20.47
C LEU A 221 0.14 14.85 21.71
N LYS A 222 1.39 14.68 22.15
CA LYS A 222 1.94 15.30 23.37
C LYS A 222 3.44 15.55 23.25
N GLY A 223 3.96 16.45 24.11
CA GLY A 223 5.40 16.71 24.24
C GLY A 223 5.99 17.44 23.04
N VAL A 224 5.17 18.21 22.30
CA VAL A 224 5.66 18.99 21.15
C VAL A 224 6.38 20.22 21.66
N GLU A 225 7.66 20.35 21.34
CA GLU A 225 8.53 21.48 21.72
C GLU A 225 8.78 22.43 20.55
N LEU A 226 8.85 21.90 19.31
CA LEU A 226 9.09 22.68 18.11
C LEU A 226 8.14 22.22 16.98
N VAL A 227 7.46 23.18 16.36
CA VAL A 227 6.69 22.98 15.15
C VAL A 227 7.36 23.69 13.98
N VAL A 228 7.63 22.93 12.90
CA VAL A 228 8.18 23.46 11.66
C VAL A 228 7.10 23.44 10.58
N SER A 229 6.83 24.58 9.94
CA SER A 229 5.88 24.67 8.83
C SER A 229 6.28 25.76 7.83
N ASP A 230 5.56 25.88 6.73
CA ASP A 230 5.61 27.08 5.92
C ASP A 230 5.03 28.30 6.70
N ASP A 231 5.14 29.49 6.09
CA ASP A 231 4.68 30.76 6.68
C ASP A 231 3.23 31.08 6.26
N HIS A 232 2.38 30.07 6.14
CA HIS A 232 0.96 30.27 5.87
C HIS A 232 0.26 30.83 7.12
N ALA A 233 -0.26 32.04 7.03
CA ALA A 233 -0.80 32.77 8.20
C ALA A 233 -1.90 31.97 8.95
N GLY A 234 -2.75 31.23 8.24
CA GLY A 234 -3.77 30.38 8.83
C GLY A 234 -3.20 29.20 9.61
N LEU A 235 -2.11 28.60 9.13
CA LEU A 235 -1.41 27.49 9.81
C LEU A 235 -0.70 28.01 11.08
N VAL A 236 0.06 29.10 10.97
CA VAL A 236 0.76 29.69 12.11
C VAL A 236 -0.21 30.08 13.21
N ALA A 237 -1.36 30.68 12.86
CA ALA A 237 -2.40 31.02 13.84
C ALA A 237 -2.99 29.76 14.50
N ALA A 238 -3.25 28.69 13.73
CA ALA A 238 -3.78 27.45 14.26
C ALA A 238 -2.79 26.75 15.21
N ILE A 239 -1.49 26.78 14.91
CA ILE A 239 -0.43 26.27 15.79
C ILE A 239 -0.45 27.02 17.13
N GLY A 240 -0.41 28.35 17.12
CA GLY A 240 -0.43 29.14 18.32
C GLY A 240 -1.68 28.94 19.19
N GLU A 241 -2.82 28.59 18.58
CA GLU A 241 -4.06 28.31 19.33
C GLU A 241 -4.13 26.90 19.90
N THR A 242 -3.55 25.92 19.21
CA THR A 242 -3.72 24.51 19.58
C THR A 242 -2.53 23.93 20.32
N ILE A 243 -1.32 24.45 20.07
CA ILE A 243 -0.06 24.00 20.69
C ILE A 243 0.74 25.23 21.14
N PRO A 244 0.19 26.06 22.02
CA PRO A 244 0.83 27.34 22.43
C PRO A 244 2.16 27.14 23.18
N GLU A 245 2.37 25.91 23.70
CA GLU A 245 3.60 25.54 24.41
C GLU A 245 4.79 25.31 23.48
N ALA A 246 4.56 25.06 22.20
CA ALA A 246 5.62 24.75 21.23
C ALA A 246 6.18 26.04 20.59
N ALA A 247 7.49 26.08 20.39
CA ALA A 247 8.11 27.09 19.54
C ALA A 247 7.72 26.84 18.07
N TRP A 248 7.53 27.90 17.30
CA TRP A 248 7.29 27.77 15.85
C TRP A 248 8.53 28.23 15.07
N GLN A 249 8.86 27.50 14.03
CA GLN A 249 9.90 27.84 13.08
C GLN A 249 9.42 27.71 11.65
N ARG A 250 9.71 28.70 10.83
CA ARG A 250 9.48 28.63 9.38
C ARG A 250 10.34 27.53 8.75
N CYS A 251 9.73 26.73 7.88
CA CYS A 251 10.44 25.70 7.13
C CYS A 251 11.51 26.32 6.23
N TYR A 252 12.76 25.93 6.45
CA TYR A 252 13.92 26.46 5.72
C TYR A 252 13.82 26.19 4.20
N VAL A 253 13.29 25.02 3.79
CA VAL A 253 13.13 24.68 2.36
C VAL A 253 12.13 25.63 1.69
N HIS A 254 11.00 25.91 2.35
CA HIS A 254 10.00 26.86 1.85
C HIS A 254 10.54 28.30 1.86
N PHE A 255 11.31 28.65 2.86
CA PHE A 255 11.99 29.95 2.91
C PHE A 255 12.91 30.14 1.70
N LEU A 256 13.79 29.18 1.41
CA LEU A 256 14.69 29.25 0.24
C LEU A 256 13.92 29.35 -1.08
N ARG A 257 12.86 28.56 -1.25
CA ARG A 257 12.03 28.63 -2.47
C ARG A 257 11.38 30.00 -2.63
N ASN A 258 10.80 30.51 -1.57
CA ASN A 258 10.16 31.83 -1.60
C ASN A 258 11.17 32.95 -1.85
N ALA A 259 12.39 32.86 -1.34
CA ALA A 259 13.45 33.82 -1.63
C ALA A 259 13.78 33.86 -3.15
N LEU A 260 13.84 32.68 -3.79
CA LEU A 260 14.09 32.60 -5.24
C LEU A 260 13.00 33.24 -6.09
N ASP A 261 11.73 33.24 -5.64
CA ASP A 261 10.61 33.84 -6.37
C ASP A 261 10.75 35.38 -6.49
N HIS A 262 11.57 36.00 -5.63
CA HIS A 262 11.85 37.44 -5.65
C HIS A 262 13.07 37.83 -6.49
N LEU A 263 13.75 36.85 -7.10
CA LEU A 263 15.01 37.07 -7.81
C LEU A 263 14.94 36.68 -9.29
N PRO A 264 15.66 37.38 -10.18
CA PRO A 264 15.89 36.91 -11.53
C PRO A 264 16.62 35.56 -11.50
N ARG A 265 16.20 34.61 -12.37
CA ARG A 265 16.76 33.23 -12.43
C ARG A 265 18.29 33.17 -12.48
N LYS A 266 18.93 34.14 -13.13
CA LYS A 266 20.41 34.21 -13.29
C LYS A 266 21.18 34.43 -11.97
N HIS A 267 20.51 34.87 -10.92
CA HIS A 267 21.11 35.13 -9.59
C HIS A 267 20.66 34.14 -8.51
N GLY A 268 19.86 33.12 -8.90
CA GLY A 268 19.27 32.18 -7.96
C GLY A 268 20.33 31.34 -7.22
N ASP A 269 21.31 30.83 -7.93
CA ASP A 269 22.33 29.95 -7.35
C ASP A 269 23.22 30.67 -6.34
N ASP A 270 23.66 31.91 -6.67
CA ASP A 270 24.47 32.74 -5.78
C ASP A 270 23.70 33.07 -4.48
N CYS A 271 22.45 33.51 -4.63
CA CYS A 271 21.61 33.82 -3.49
C CYS A 271 21.33 32.58 -2.59
N LEU A 272 21.09 31.42 -3.19
CA LEU A 272 20.91 30.17 -2.42
C LEU A 272 22.19 29.83 -1.65
N GLN A 273 23.35 30.07 -2.22
CA GLN A 273 24.64 29.85 -1.55
C GLN A 273 24.78 30.75 -0.31
N GLU A 274 24.52 32.05 -0.46
CA GLU A 274 24.57 33.01 0.63
C GLU A 274 23.56 32.69 1.75
N LEU A 275 22.30 32.36 1.40
CA LEU A 275 21.28 31.95 2.36
C LEU A 275 21.63 30.65 3.11
N ARG A 276 22.36 29.73 2.45
CA ARG A 276 22.89 28.53 3.13
C ARG A 276 23.98 28.87 4.13
N TRP A 277 24.85 29.82 3.82
CA TRP A 277 25.88 30.26 4.77
C TRP A 277 25.27 30.79 6.07
N LEU A 278 24.16 31.54 6.00
CA LEU A 278 23.44 31.96 7.20
C LEU A 278 23.00 30.78 8.08
N TYR A 279 22.50 29.73 7.46
CA TYR A 279 22.06 28.53 8.16
C TYR A 279 23.22 27.70 8.74
N ASP A 280 24.36 27.70 8.06
CA ASP A 280 25.56 26.92 8.43
C ASP A 280 26.45 27.65 9.44
N ARG A 281 26.11 28.89 9.88
CA ARG A 281 26.87 29.61 10.88
C ARG A 281 26.85 28.91 12.23
N ARG A 282 27.97 29.00 12.97
CA ARG A 282 28.17 28.32 14.25
C ARG A 282 27.30 28.87 15.36
N ASP A 283 27.06 30.18 15.32
CA ASP A 283 26.26 30.85 16.32
C ASP A 283 25.41 32.01 15.75
N LEU A 284 24.51 32.51 16.58
CA LEU A 284 23.56 33.55 16.20
C LEU A 284 24.24 34.90 15.91
N ALA A 285 25.39 35.19 16.54
CA ALA A 285 26.10 36.46 16.35
C ALA A 285 26.73 36.49 14.93
N GLU A 286 27.36 35.41 14.51
CA GLU A 286 27.88 35.28 13.15
C GLU A 286 26.73 35.37 12.11
N ALA A 287 25.61 34.67 12.33
CA ALA A 287 24.48 34.72 11.42
C ALA A 287 23.76 36.08 11.32
N LYS A 288 23.90 36.93 12.31
CA LYS A 288 23.36 38.31 12.30
C LYS A 288 24.34 39.33 11.70
N ALA A 289 25.60 38.97 11.58
CA ALA A 289 26.60 39.84 11.00
C ALA A 289 26.61 39.77 9.46
N ASP A 290 26.17 38.67 8.89
CA ASP A 290 25.95 38.48 7.46
C ASP A 290 24.64 39.13 7.00
#